data_e88011f1db04429d4065e552531f85fe
#
_entry.id   e88011f1db04429d4065e552531f85fe
#
_cell.length_a   1.000
_cell.length_b   1.000
_cell.length_c   1.000
_cell.angle_alpha   90.00
_cell.angle_beta   90.00
_cell.angle_gamma   90.00
#
_symmetry.space_group_name_H-M   'P 1'
#
loop_
_entity.id
_entity.type
_entity.pdbx_description
1 polymer ?
#
loop_
_entity_poly.entity_id
_entity_poly.type
_entity_poly.pdbx_seq_one_letter_code
_entity_poly.pdbx_strand_id
1 'polypeptide(L)'
;MSMEPKKTVLIVEDEVNIVDIVRFNLQREGYTTLEAYDGEAGLALAREKKPDLILLDVMMPKMMGFDVCRALRAEGDNVPVIILTAREEEEDKILGLEIGADDYITKPFSMRELMARVKANIRRTAMVSGAAAESGMSAGGALTINTENFQVYKSGRPVELTQREYELLTFLASHPDKVFS
;
A
#
# COMPACT_ATOMS: atom_id res chain seq x y z
N MET A 1 -6.42 28.87 -8.66
CA MET A 1 -5.70 27.59 -8.62
C MET A 1 -5.91 26.95 -7.27
N SER A 2 -6.72 25.93 -7.23
CA SER A 2 -6.82 25.11 -6.01
C SER A 2 -5.58 24.22 -5.95
N MET A 3 -4.69 24.52 -5.01
CA MET A 3 -3.60 23.61 -4.67
C MET A 3 -4.24 22.40 -3.99
N GLU A 4 -4.21 21.23 -4.65
CA GLU A 4 -4.58 20.00 -3.97
C GLU A 4 -3.70 19.82 -2.73
N PRO A 5 -4.27 19.40 -1.61
CA PRO A 5 -3.48 19.17 -0.40
C PRO A 5 -2.41 18.15 -0.69
N LYS A 6 -1.17 18.47 -0.32
CA LYS A 6 -0.05 17.54 -0.49
C LYS A 6 -0.31 16.26 0.28
N LYS A 7 -0.13 15.14 -0.37
CA LYS A 7 -0.24 13.83 0.27
C LYS A 7 0.89 13.60 1.26
N THR A 8 0.58 12.99 2.37
CA THR A 8 1.51 12.74 3.48
C THR A 8 1.91 11.28 3.51
N VAL A 9 3.21 11.02 3.54
CA VAL A 9 3.80 9.69 3.66
C VAL A 9 4.51 9.57 5.00
N LEU A 10 4.14 8.58 5.80
CA LEU A 10 4.84 8.24 7.04
C LEU A 10 5.92 7.20 6.73
N ILE A 11 7.16 7.50 7.13
CA ILE A 11 8.31 6.60 7.02
C ILE A 11 8.57 6.03 8.42
N VAL A 12 8.47 4.72 8.57
CA VAL A 12 8.77 4.01 9.82
C VAL A 12 9.94 3.08 9.57
N GLU A 13 11.14 3.52 9.95
CA GLU A 13 12.42 2.86 9.67
C GLU A 13 13.44 3.30 10.72
N ASP A 14 14.18 2.37 11.30
CA ASP A 14 15.17 2.69 12.34
C ASP A 14 16.54 3.15 11.78
N GLU A 15 16.84 2.81 10.53
CA GLU A 15 18.06 3.26 9.86
C GLU A 15 17.94 4.69 9.32
N VAL A 16 18.56 5.64 10.01
CA VAL A 16 18.51 7.09 9.68
C VAL A 16 18.90 7.37 8.23
N ASN A 17 19.92 6.68 7.72
CA ASN A 17 20.37 6.86 6.34
C ASN A 17 19.29 6.50 5.31
N ILE A 18 18.54 5.45 5.57
CA ILE A 18 17.42 5.03 4.71
C ILE A 18 16.29 6.08 4.79
N VAL A 19 15.95 6.52 5.99
CA VAL A 19 14.96 7.58 6.21
C VAL A 19 15.32 8.83 5.45
N ASP A 20 16.56 9.29 5.54
CA ASP A 20 17.03 10.52 4.87
C ASP A 20 16.93 10.43 3.35
N ILE A 21 17.35 9.31 2.75
CA ILE A 21 17.28 9.10 1.30
C ILE A 21 15.82 9.03 0.84
N VAL A 22 14.99 8.28 1.54
CA VAL A 22 13.56 8.13 1.22
C VAL A 22 12.83 9.46 1.36
N ARG A 23 13.05 10.16 2.47
CA ARG A 23 12.50 11.50 2.71
C ARG A 23 12.84 12.47 1.60
N PHE A 24 14.11 12.57 1.24
CA PHE A 24 14.58 13.46 0.18
C PHE A 24 13.86 13.20 -1.15
N ASN A 25 13.74 11.94 -1.55
CA ASN A 25 13.07 11.58 -2.79
C ASN A 25 11.55 11.85 -2.75
N LEU A 26 10.88 11.54 -1.65
CA LEU A 26 9.46 11.83 -1.47
C LEU A 26 9.16 13.33 -1.51
N GLN A 27 9.95 14.14 -0.83
CA GLN A 27 9.78 15.59 -0.83
C GLN A 27 10.03 16.19 -2.22
N ARG A 28 10.98 15.65 -2.95
CA ARG A 28 11.25 16.05 -4.34
C ARG A 28 10.09 15.76 -5.29
N GLU A 29 9.34 14.67 -5.02
CA GLU A 29 8.13 14.32 -5.75
C GLU A 29 6.87 15.07 -5.26
N GLY A 30 7.01 15.96 -4.27
CA GLY A 30 5.95 16.82 -3.77
C GLY A 30 5.15 16.28 -2.58
N TYR A 31 5.56 15.16 -1.97
CA TYR A 31 4.93 14.62 -0.77
C TYR A 31 5.37 15.35 0.49
N THR A 32 4.49 15.41 1.48
CA THR A 32 4.86 15.74 2.86
C THR A 32 5.30 14.46 3.55
N THR A 33 6.35 14.51 4.37
CA THR A 33 6.89 13.34 5.08
C THR A 33 6.74 13.47 6.59
N LEU A 34 6.46 12.35 7.22
CA LEU A 34 6.56 12.13 8.66
C LEU A 34 7.54 10.97 8.89
N GLU A 35 8.27 11.01 9.98
CA GLU A 35 9.32 10.03 10.27
C GLU A 35 9.13 9.45 11.66
N ALA A 36 9.30 8.14 11.78
CA ALA A 36 9.36 7.41 13.04
C ALA A 36 10.49 6.37 12.96
N TYR A 37 11.18 6.19 14.05
CA TYR A 37 12.39 5.35 14.11
C TYR A 37 12.18 4.06 14.91
N ASP A 38 10.98 3.81 15.34
CA ASP A 38 10.53 2.56 15.97
C ASP A 38 9.03 2.32 15.70
N GLY A 39 8.60 1.09 15.95
CA GLY A 39 7.23 0.67 15.65
C GLY A 39 6.17 1.35 16.50
N GLU A 40 6.44 1.61 17.79
CA GLU A 40 5.50 2.30 18.68
C GLU A 40 5.27 3.74 18.27
N ALA A 41 6.36 4.48 17.96
CA ALA A 41 6.30 5.85 17.47
C ALA A 41 5.58 5.90 16.10
N GLY A 42 5.83 4.92 15.22
CA GLY A 42 5.16 4.81 13.94
C GLY A 42 3.66 4.62 14.07
N LEU A 43 3.22 3.72 14.95
CA LEU A 43 1.81 3.48 15.22
C LEU A 43 1.12 4.72 15.83
N ALA A 44 1.77 5.39 16.78
CA ALA A 44 1.25 6.61 17.38
C ALA A 44 1.07 7.74 16.36
N LEU A 45 2.06 7.96 15.49
CA LEU A 45 1.98 8.95 14.41
C LEU A 45 0.91 8.61 13.38
N ALA A 46 0.77 7.33 13.01
CA ALA A 46 -0.26 6.90 12.09
C ALA A 46 -1.67 7.20 12.61
N ARG A 47 -1.90 6.95 13.90
CA ARG A 47 -3.19 7.24 14.57
C ARG A 47 -3.48 8.74 14.66
N GLU A 48 -2.46 9.52 15.02
CA GLU A 48 -2.60 10.97 15.23
C GLU A 48 -2.70 11.75 13.93
N LYS A 49 -1.80 11.49 13.00
CA LYS A 49 -1.62 12.30 11.78
C LYS A 49 -2.40 11.79 10.56
N LYS A 50 -2.89 10.56 10.59
CA LYS A 50 -3.64 9.93 9.50
C LYS A 50 -2.96 10.12 8.14
N PRO A 51 -1.74 9.61 7.94
CA PRO A 51 -1.04 9.74 6.67
C PRO A 51 -1.80 9.07 5.50
N ASP A 52 -1.48 9.45 4.29
CA ASP A 52 -2.05 8.85 3.08
C ASP A 52 -1.40 7.53 2.70
N LEU A 53 -0.18 7.27 3.20
CA LEU A 53 0.56 6.03 2.98
C LEU A 53 1.61 5.86 4.08
N ILE A 54 1.91 4.61 4.42
CA ILE A 54 2.97 4.23 5.37
C ILE A 54 4.00 3.36 4.66
N LEU A 55 5.26 3.77 4.75
CA LEU A 55 6.41 2.91 4.46
C LEU A 55 6.89 2.32 5.78
N LEU A 56 6.93 1.01 5.89
CA LEU A 56 7.07 0.33 7.17
C LEU A 56 8.13 -0.77 7.09
N ASP A 57 9.23 -0.60 7.79
CA ASP A 57 10.23 -1.67 7.96
C ASP A 57 9.70 -2.76 8.92
N VAL A 58 10.08 -3.98 8.67
CA VAL A 58 9.69 -5.14 9.49
C VAL A 58 10.49 -5.20 10.79
N MET A 59 11.81 -5.09 10.67
CA MET A 59 12.74 -5.29 11.80
C MET A 59 13.06 -3.98 12.48
N MET A 60 12.29 -3.63 13.50
CA MET A 60 12.46 -2.40 14.26
C MET A 60 12.46 -2.63 15.77
N PRO A 61 13.08 -1.72 16.54
CA PRO A 61 12.98 -1.72 18.00
C PRO A 61 11.54 -1.53 18.51
N LYS A 62 11.28 -2.00 19.70
CA LYS A 62 10.04 -1.88 20.47
C LYS A 62 8.85 -2.63 19.89
N MET A 63 8.52 -2.42 18.62
CA MET A 63 7.40 -3.06 17.96
C MET A 63 7.76 -3.39 16.52
N MET A 64 7.56 -4.65 16.11
CA MET A 64 7.82 -5.07 14.74
C MET A 64 6.83 -4.45 13.75
N GLY A 65 7.27 -4.24 12.51
CA GLY A 65 6.44 -3.65 11.46
C GLY A 65 5.15 -4.43 11.20
N PHE A 66 5.19 -5.75 11.24
CA PHE A 66 3.98 -6.57 11.10
C PHE A 66 2.95 -6.31 12.20
N ASP A 67 3.39 -6.09 13.43
CA ASP A 67 2.49 -5.79 14.54
C ASP A 67 1.86 -4.39 14.43
N VAL A 68 2.61 -3.42 13.89
CA VAL A 68 2.09 -2.08 13.57
C VAL A 68 0.96 -2.19 12.52
N CYS A 69 1.20 -2.91 11.44
CA CYS A 69 0.21 -3.12 10.39
C CYS A 69 -1.04 -3.84 10.92
N ARG A 70 -0.84 -4.89 11.70
CA ARG A 70 -1.93 -5.66 12.34
C ARG A 70 -2.78 -4.78 13.26
N ALA A 71 -2.14 -3.94 14.07
CA ALA A 71 -2.84 -3.02 14.97
C ALA A 71 -3.71 -2.02 14.21
N LEU A 72 -3.18 -1.42 13.13
CA LEU A 72 -3.95 -0.50 12.28
C LEU A 72 -5.15 -1.20 11.64
N ARG A 73 -5.00 -2.39 11.10
CA ARG A 73 -6.10 -3.16 10.50
C ARG A 73 -7.15 -3.57 11.52
N ALA A 74 -6.76 -3.94 12.73
CA ALA A 74 -7.68 -4.28 13.82
C ALA A 74 -8.54 -3.07 14.25
N GLU A 75 -8.04 -1.86 14.08
CA GLU A 75 -8.75 -0.60 14.34
C GLU A 75 -9.63 -0.14 13.17
N GLY A 76 -9.65 -0.89 12.08
CA GLY A 76 -10.37 -0.52 10.85
C GLY A 76 -9.66 0.55 10.01
N ASP A 77 -8.40 0.84 10.30
CA ASP A 77 -7.59 1.77 9.50
C ASP A 77 -7.03 1.05 8.27
N ASN A 78 -7.51 1.42 7.10
CA ASN A 78 -7.15 0.85 5.80
C ASN A 78 -6.09 1.68 5.05
N VAL A 79 -5.32 2.50 5.76
CA VAL A 79 -4.22 3.25 5.15
C VAL A 79 -3.30 2.32 4.34
N PRO A 80 -2.90 2.69 3.12
CA PRO A 80 -1.97 1.89 2.34
C PRO A 80 -0.65 1.69 3.07
N VAL A 81 -0.21 0.44 3.20
CA VAL A 81 1.05 0.08 3.84
C VAL A 81 1.93 -0.66 2.84
N ILE A 82 3.12 -0.13 2.62
CA ILE A 82 4.20 -0.79 1.88
C ILE A 82 5.22 -1.30 2.88
N ILE A 83 5.39 -2.60 2.96
CA ILE A 83 6.37 -3.24 3.83
C ILE A 83 7.74 -3.21 3.17
N LEU A 84 8.73 -2.70 3.89
CA LEU A 84 10.15 -2.75 3.52
C LEU A 84 10.85 -3.83 4.35
N THR A 85 11.53 -4.77 3.70
CA THR A 85 12.14 -5.87 4.43
C THR A 85 13.43 -6.35 3.78
N ALA A 86 14.39 -6.76 4.63
CA ALA A 86 15.60 -7.47 4.20
C ALA A 86 15.34 -8.96 3.98
N ARG A 87 14.18 -9.49 4.36
CA ARG A 87 13.88 -10.92 4.30
C ARG A 87 13.25 -11.32 2.98
N GLU A 88 13.87 -12.29 2.34
CA GLU A 88 13.36 -12.93 1.11
C GLU A 88 12.56 -14.20 1.38
N GLU A 89 12.40 -14.59 2.64
CA GLU A 89 11.72 -15.82 3.01
C GLU A 89 10.24 -15.78 2.61
N GLU A 90 9.79 -16.84 1.99
CA GLU A 90 8.43 -16.98 1.45
C GLU A 90 7.37 -16.88 2.56
N GLU A 91 7.71 -17.34 3.77
CA GLU A 91 6.87 -17.26 4.96
C GLU A 91 6.58 -15.80 5.36
N ASP A 92 7.56 -14.92 5.29
CA ASP A 92 7.38 -13.49 5.59
C ASP A 92 6.50 -12.78 4.56
N LYS A 93 6.55 -13.21 3.30
CA LYS A 93 5.66 -12.71 2.24
C LYS A 93 4.22 -13.14 2.45
N ILE A 94 4.01 -14.39 2.82
CA ILE A 94 2.69 -14.94 3.15
C ILE A 94 2.11 -14.22 4.38
N LEU A 95 2.92 -14.05 5.43
CA LEU A 95 2.53 -13.33 6.63
C LEU A 95 2.16 -11.87 6.33
N GLY A 96 2.93 -11.19 5.48
CA GLY A 96 2.63 -9.82 5.05
C GLY A 96 1.28 -9.70 4.32
N LEU A 97 0.90 -10.70 3.53
CA LEU A 97 -0.40 -10.76 2.86
C LEU A 97 -1.55 -11.01 3.84
N GLU A 98 -1.38 -11.92 4.78
CA GLU A 98 -2.39 -12.23 5.81
C GLU A 98 -2.67 -11.05 6.74
N ILE A 99 -1.67 -10.20 6.98
CA ILE A 99 -1.77 -9.01 7.83
C ILE A 99 -2.50 -7.86 7.13
N GLY A 100 -2.63 -7.91 5.79
CA GLY A 100 -3.31 -6.87 5.03
C GLY A 100 -2.41 -5.72 4.60
N ALA A 101 -1.11 -5.95 4.43
CA ALA A 101 -0.22 -5.01 3.74
C ALA A 101 -0.60 -4.92 2.25
N ASP A 102 -0.47 -3.73 1.67
CA ASP A 102 -0.86 -3.48 0.28
C ASP A 102 0.26 -3.81 -0.71
N ASP A 103 1.50 -3.70 -0.28
CA ASP A 103 2.66 -3.97 -1.10
C ASP A 103 3.87 -4.40 -0.25
N TYR A 104 4.87 -4.93 -0.90
CA TYR A 104 6.04 -5.52 -0.27
C TYR A 104 7.28 -5.27 -1.12
N ILE A 105 8.30 -4.64 -0.55
CA ILE A 105 9.57 -4.34 -1.23
C ILE A 105 10.72 -4.94 -0.44
N THR A 106 11.56 -5.71 -1.14
CA THR A 106 12.74 -6.33 -0.55
C THR A 106 13.93 -5.37 -0.60
N LYS A 107 14.66 -5.25 0.51
CA LYS A 107 15.96 -4.54 0.56
C LYS A 107 17.07 -5.42 -0.02
N PRO A 108 18.03 -4.86 -0.78
CA PRO A 108 18.10 -3.48 -1.24
C PRO A 108 17.10 -3.18 -2.37
N PHE A 109 16.50 -2.01 -2.36
CA PHE A 109 15.56 -1.57 -3.38
C PHE A 109 16.06 -0.31 -4.11
N SER A 110 15.60 -0.10 -5.33
CA SER A 110 15.86 1.15 -6.03
C SER A 110 14.86 2.23 -5.61
N MET A 111 15.32 3.48 -5.52
CA MET A 111 14.41 4.63 -5.26
C MET A 111 13.36 4.77 -6.36
N ARG A 112 13.70 4.43 -7.60
CA ARG A 112 12.76 4.45 -8.71
C ARG A 112 11.60 3.46 -8.51
N GLU A 113 11.90 2.25 -8.06
CA GLU A 113 10.88 1.24 -7.73
C GLU A 113 10.00 1.70 -6.57
N LEU A 114 10.63 2.17 -5.48
CA LEU A 114 9.90 2.67 -4.31
C LEU A 114 8.96 3.82 -4.67
N MET A 115 9.44 4.82 -5.41
CA MET A 115 8.62 5.96 -5.83
C MET A 115 7.46 5.54 -6.74
N ALA A 116 7.68 4.59 -7.65
CA ALA A 116 6.63 4.07 -8.52
C ALA A 116 5.52 3.38 -7.70
N ARG A 117 5.88 2.59 -6.70
CA ARG A 117 4.92 1.90 -5.82
C ARG A 117 4.18 2.87 -4.90
N VAL A 118 4.86 3.88 -4.37
CA VAL A 118 4.23 4.95 -3.58
C VAL A 118 3.17 5.68 -4.42
N LYS A 119 3.51 6.11 -5.62
CA LYS A 119 2.57 6.78 -6.54
C LYS A 119 1.37 5.90 -6.87
N ALA A 120 1.59 4.62 -7.17
CA ALA A 120 0.53 3.69 -7.51
C ALA A 120 -0.44 3.47 -6.35
N ASN A 121 0.06 3.28 -5.13
CA ASN A 121 -0.77 3.07 -3.94
C ASN A 121 -1.56 4.33 -3.55
N ILE A 122 -0.95 5.51 -3.60
CA ILE A 122 -1.65 6.78 -3.31
C ILE A 122 -2.73 7.06 -4.35
N ARG A 123 -2.44 6.85 -5.64
CA ARG A 123 -3.41 7.03 -6.72
C ARG A 123 -4.62 6.11 -6.54
N ARG A 124 -4.42 4.85 -6.19
CA ARG A 124 -5.49 3.89 -5.91
C ARG A 124 -6.43 4.39 -4.82
N THR A 125 -5.89 4.88 -3.72
CA THR A 125 -6.68 5.40 -2.59
C THR A 125 -7.46 6.67 -2.95
N ALA A 126 -6.87 7.57 -3.73
CA ALA A 126 -7.54 8.79 -4.18
C ALA A 126 -8.75 8.48 -5.09
N MET A 127 -8.69 7.41 -5.88
CA MET A 127 -9.77 6.99 -6.77
C MET A 127 -10.92 6.30 -6.06
N VAL A 128 -10.67 5.65 -4.93
CA VAL A 128 -11.73 5.08 -4.07
C VAL A 128 -12.61 6.19 -3.46
N SER A 129 -12.07 7.39 -3.28
CA SER A 129 -12.77 8.55 -2.70
C SER A 129 -13.57 9.37 -3.72
N GLY A 130 -13.41 9.14 -5.01
CA GLY A 130 -14.02 9.96 -6.07
C GLY A 130 -14.50 9.18 -7.29
N ALA A 131 -15.79 9.01 -7.40
CA ALA A 131 -16.62 8.73 -8.59
C ALA A 131 -16.24 7.54 -9.50
N ALA A 132 -17.18 6.62 -9.66
CA ALA A 132 -17.26 5.62 -10.70
C ALA A 132 -17.01 6.20 -12.10
N ALA A 133 -15.94 5.79 -12.78
CA ALA A 133 -15.77 5.99 -14.20
C ALA A 133 -15.99 4.64 -14.92
N GLU A 134 -16.83 4.70 -15.93
CA GLU A 134 -17.29 3.56 -16.72
C GLU A 134 -16.20 3.10 -17.72
N SER A 135 -15.29 2.26 -17.27
CA SER A 135 -14.53 1.41 -18.20
C SER A 135 -14.01 0.20 -17.45
N GLY A 136 -14.70 -0.93 -17.55
CA GLY A 136 -14.37 -2.11 -16.81
C GLY A 136 -14.45 -3.39 -17.62
N MET A 137 -13.54 -4.33 -17.35
CA MET A 137 -13.68 -5.71 -17.79
C MET A 137 -14.71 -6.41 -16.90
N SER A 138 -15.73 -6.98 -17.52
CA SER A 138 -16.73 -7.78 -16.81
C SER A 138 -16.26 -9.22 -16.70
N ALA A 139 -16.02 -9.70 -15.50
CA ALA A 139 -15.72 -11.08 -15.23
C ALA A 139 -16.95 -11.77 -14.61
N GLY A 140 -17.65 -12.58 -15.41
CA GLY A 140 -18.70 -13.47 -14.91
C GLY A 140 -19.94 -12.82 -14.29
N GLY A 141 -20.53 -11.84 -14.96
CA GLY A 141 -21.92 -11.41 -14.68
C GLY A 141 -22.20 -10.60 -13.43
N ALA A 142 -21.37 -10.67 -12.39
CA ALA A 142 -21.58 -9.94 -11.13
C ALA A 142 -20.33 -9.14 -10.69
N LEU A 143 -19.20 -9.36 -11.33
CA LEU A 143 -17.92 -8.76 -11.00
C LEU A 143 -17.46 -7.84 -12.14
N THR A 144 -17.16 -6.60 -11.82
CA THR A 144 -16.60 -5.64 -12.78
C THR A 144 -15.23 -5.19 -12.27
N ILE A 145 -14.20 -5.37 -13.07
CA ILE A 145 -12.84 -4.94 -12.77
C ILE A 145 -12.56 -3.69 -13.61
N ASN A 146 -12.35 -2.58 -12.94
CA ASN A 146 -11.93 -1.36 -13.60
C ASN A 146 -10.41 -1.29 -13.58
N THR A 147 -9.79 -1.41 -14.76
CA THR A 147 -8.32 -1.42 -14.92
C THR A 147 -7.70 -0.03 -14.88
N GLU A 148 -8.47 1.01 -15.12
CA GLU A 148 -7.97 2.40 -15.10
C GLU A 148 -7.80 2.92 -13.67
N ASN A 149 -8.73 2.56 -12.79
CA ASN A 149 -8.69 3.00 -11.40
C ASN A 149 -8.35 1.88 -10.40
N PHE A 150 -8.00 0.70 -10.89
CA PHE A 150 -7.66 -0.47 -10.07
C PHE A 150 -8.76 -0.86 -9.06
N GLN A 151 -10.01 -0.68 -9.45
CA GLN A 151 -11.17 -0.93 -8.61
C GLN A 151 -11.97 -2.14 -9.09
N VAL A 152 -12.47 -2.91 -8.14
CA VAL A 152 -13.37 -4.04 -8.42
C VAL A 152 -14.74 -3.73 -7.82
N TYR A 153 -15.77 -4.03 -8.58
CA TYR A 153 -17.16 -3.91 -8.15
C TYR A 153 -17.85 -5.29 -8.20
N LYS A 154 -18.59 -5.60 -7.16
CA LYS A 154 -19.46 -6.79 -7.13
C LYS A 154 -20.90 -6.32 -7.06
N SER A 155 -21.67 -6.59 -8.10
CA SER A 155 -23.07 -6.16 -8.21
C SER A 155 -23.26 -4.65 -7.99
N GLY A 156 -22.35 -3.85 -8.56
CA GLY A 156 -22.36 -2.39 -8.47
C GLY A 156 -21.84 -1.81 -7.15
N ARG A 157 -21.37 -2.64 -6.21
CA ARG A 157 -20.77 -2.19 -4.96
C ARG A 157 -19.25 -2.33 -5.02
N PRO A 158 -18.49 -1.33 -4.61
CA PRO A 158 -17.03 -1.42 -4.59
C PRO A 158 -16.58 -2.49 -3.60
N VAL A 159 -15.58 -3.27 -3.99
CA VAL A 159 -14.92 -4.27 -3.15
C VAL A 159 -13.52 -3.80 -2.86
N GLU A 160 -13.19 -3.69 -1.58
CA GLU A 160 -11.83 -3.35 -1.16
C GLU A 160 -10.94 -4.59 -1.29
N LEU A 161 -9.92 -4.48 -2.13
CA LEU A 161 -8.91 -5.51 -2.34
C LEU A 161 -7.53 -4.91 -2.09
N THR A 162 -6.64 -5.72 -1.53
CA THR A 162 -5.22 -5.40 -1.52
C THR A 162 -4.66 -5.38 -2.94
N GLN A 163 -3.52 -4.74 -3.14
CA GLN A 163 -2.85 -4.69 -4.45
C GLN A 163 -2.71 -6.09 -5.08
N ARG A 164 -2.29 -7.06 -4.30
CA ARG A 164 -2.07 -8.44 -4.79
C ARG A 164 -3.35 -9.19 -5.10
N GLU A 165 -4.38 -8.99 -4.30
CA GLU A 165 -5.71 -9.56 -4.59
C GLU A 165 -6.27 -9.00 -5.89
N TYR A 166 -6.06 -7.70 -6.14
CA TYR A 166 -6.43 -7.06 -7.39
C TYR A 166 -5.62 -7.62 -8.57
N GLU A 167 -4.28 -7.72 -8.43
CA GLU A 167 -3.40 -8.29 -9.46
C GLU A 167 -3.76 -9.73 -9.79
N LEU A 168 -4.00 -10.56 -8.76
CA LEU A 168 -4.43 -11.93 -8.93
C LEU A 168 -5.78 -12.02 -9.65
N LEU A 169 -6.75 -11.22 -9.23
CA LEU A 169 -8.08 -11.21 -9.83
C LEU A 169 -8.03 -10.76 -11.30
N THR A 170 -7.25 -9.72 -11.59
CA THR A 170 -7.05 -9.23 -12.96
C THR A 170 -6.36 -10.28 -13.83
N PHE A 171 -5.35 -10.96 -13.28
CA PHE A 171 -4.68 -12.05 -13.97
C PHE A 171 -5.63 -13.21 -14.28
N LEU A 172 -6.43 -13.63 -13.33
CA LEU A 172 -7.44 -14.69 -13.53
C LEU A 172 -8.51 -14.27 -14.54
N ALA A 173 -8.98 -13.03 -14.47
CA ALA A 173 -10.00 -12.50 -15.39
C ALA A 173 -9.50 -12.37 -16.84
N SER A 174 -8.20 -12.11 -17.02
CA SER A 174 -7.58 -12.07 -18.36
C SER A 174 -7.28 -13.45 -18.97
N HIS A 175 -7.43 -14.53 -18.17
CA HIS A 175 -7.18 -15.91 -18.62
C HIS A 175 -8.34 -16.84 -18.22
N PRO A 176 -9.57 -16.59 -18.73
CA PRO A 176 -10.77 -17.31 -18.25
C PRO A 176 -10.77 -18.82 -18.54
N ASP A 177 -9.99 -19.26 -19.53
CA ASP A 177 -9.96 -20.66 -19.98
C ASP A 177 -8.74 -21.45 -19.48
N LYS A 178 -7.94 -20.89 -18.58
CA LYS A 178 -6.78 -21.57 -18.02
C LYS A 178 -7.03 -22.07 -16.60
N VAL A 179 -6.82 -23.35 -16.39
CA VAL A 179 -6.75 -23.95 -15.04
C VAL A 179 -5.29 -23.83 -14.57
N PHE A 180 -5.10 -23.18 -13.44
CA PHE A 180 -3.78 -23.06 -12.79
C PHE A 180 -3.71 -24.10 -11.67
N SER A 181 -2.75 -25.01 -11.75
CA SER A 181 -2.45 -26.04 -10.74
C SER A 181 -1.26 -25.64 -9.91
#